data_f9c0cab3f7a47e31ae13005a833e6010
#
_entry.id   f9c0cab3f7a47e31ae13005a833e6010
#
_cell.length_a   1.000
_cell.length_b   1.000
_cell.length_c   1.000
_cell.angle_alpha   90.00
_cell.angle_beta   90.00
_cell.angle_gamma   90.00
#
_symmetry.space_group_name_H-M   'P 1'
#
loop_
_entity.id
_entity.type
_entity.pdbx_description
1 polymer ?
#
loop_
_entity_poly.entity_id
_entity_poly.type
_entity_poly.pdbx_seq_one_letter_code
_entity_poly.pdbx_strand_id
1 'polypeptide(L)'
;MNQKDRAFLAARVGRMEQMAAIRRLVEEDGRGRGMRVLDFESGSGLAFSVYPDRGMDIGPARYKGIPLAWLACQPPAVPHAYDPEGCEWLRTWGGGLLTGCGLLNVGGPCAPEGERHGLHGRLSHLAAEEVNTSAAWTADGTYTLSASGRMRHARVF
;
A
#
# COMPACT_ATOMS: atom_id res chain seq x y z
N MET A 1 -4.64 -5.96 -21.49
CA MET A 1 -5.28 -5.34 -22.70
C MET A 1 -4.19 -5.11 -23.72
N ASN A 2 -4.40 -5.52 -24.96
CA ASN A 2 -3.41 -5.42 -26.04
C ASN A 2 -3.71 -4.25 -27.00
N GLN A 3 -2.88 -4.06 -28.03
CA GLN A 3 -2.97 -2.95 -28.97
C GLN A 3 -4.32 -2.91 -29.74
N LYS A 4 -4.94 -4.07 -30.02
CA LYS A 4 -6.29 -4.15 -30.62
C LYS A 4 -7.35 -3.62 -29.62
N ASP A 5 -7.14 -3.87 -28.35
CA ASP A 5 -8.03 -3.38 -27.29
C ASP A 5 -7.96 -1.86 -27.13
N ARG A 6 -6.78 -1.24 -27.34
CA ARG A 6 -6.63 0.22 -27.27
C ARG A 6 -7.53 0.96 -28.25
N ALA A 7 -7.50 0.58 -29.53
CA ALA A 7 -8.35 1.21 -30.55
C ALA A 7 -9.85 0.96 -30.28
N PHE A 8 -10.20 -0.25 -29.87
CA PHE A 8 -11.55 -0.62 -29.51
C PHE A 8 -12.07 0.20 -28.32
N LEU A 9 -11.26 0.36 -27.28
CA LEU A 9 -11.61 1.12 -26.10
C LEU A 9 -11.69 2.61 -26.40
N ALA A 10 -10.74 3.18 -27.15
CA ALA A 10 -10.72 4.60 -27.49
C ALA A 10 -12.00 5.06 -28.22
N ALA A 11 -12.67 4.15 -28.92
CA ALA A 11 -13.93 4.42 -29.60
C ALA A 11 -15.17 4.33 -28.68
N ARG A 12 -15.05 3.83 -27.46
CA ARG A 12 -16.19 3.49 -26.57
C ARG A 12 -16.09 4.02 -25.16
N VAL A 13 -14.88 4.38 -24.73
CA VAL A 13 -14.57 4.79 -23.38
C VAL A 13 -14.10 6.23 -23.39
N GLY A 14 -14.81 7.10 -22.72
CA GLY A 14 -14.47 8.52 -22.65
C GLY A 14 -13.19 8.78 -21.84
N ARG A 15 -12.95 8.00 -20.80
CA ARG A 15 -11.75 8.05 -19.97
C ARG A 15 -11.37 6.64 -19.54
N MET A 16 -10.05 6.35 -19.55
CA MET A 16 -9.54 5.03 -19.17
C MET A 16 -9.80 4.66 -17.71
N GLU A 17 -10.02 5.63 -16.84
CA GLU A 17 -10.41 5.41 -15.44
C GLU A 17 -11.74 4.67 -15.30
N GLN A 18 -12.57 4.65 -16.34
CA GLN A 18 -13.77 3.81 -16.42
C GLN A 18 -13.42 2.31 -16.46
N MET A 19 -12.26 1.97 -16.99
CA MET A 19 -11.80 0.59 -17.18
C MET A 19 -10.75 0.17 -16.16
N ALA A 20 -9.77 1.04 -15.89
CA ALA A 20 -8.70 0.80 -14.96
C ALA A 20 -8.21 2.13 -14.38
N ALA A 21 -8.03 2.20 -13.07
CA ALA A 21 -7.74 3.45 -12.38
C ALA A 21 -6.84 3.26 -11.18
N ILE A 22 -6.13 4.33 -10.81
CA ILE A 22 -5.58 4.54 -9.48
C ILE A 22 -6.27 5.76 -8.90
N ARG A 23 -7.01 5.58 -7.81
CA ARG A 23 -7.62 6.69 -7.07
C ARG A 23 -6.75 7.06 -5.89
N ARG A 24 -6.52 8.34 -5.68
CA ARG A 24 -5.85 8.87 -4.49
C ARG A 24 -6.93 9.29 -3.50
N LEU A 25 -6.94 8.62 -2.36
CA LEU A 25 -7.92 8.80 -1.29
C LEU A 25 -7.20 9.13 0.01
N VAL A 26 -7.97 9.56 0.99
CA VAL A 26 -7.51 9.79 2.37
C VAL A 26 -8.54 9.20 3.31
N GLU A 27 -8.09 8.48 4.31
CA GLU A 27 -8.96 8.02 5.39
C GLU A 27 -9.46 9.22 6.20
N GLU A 28 -10.78 9.34 6.33
CA GLU A 28 -11.39 10.54 6.91
C GLU A 28 -11.58 10.43 8.42
N ASP A 29 -11.71 9.22 8.95
CA ASP A 29 -12.10 9.00 10.33
C ASP A 29 -11.30 7.91 11.03
N GLY A 30 -11.49 7.78 12.34
CA GLY A 30 -10.90 6.75 13.18
C GLY A 30 -9.39 6.84 13.29
N ARG A 31 -8.76 5.70 13.56
CA ARG A 31 -7.29 5.58 13.77
C ARG A 31 -6.47 5.80 12.51
N GLY A 32 -7.10 5.66 11.35
CA GLY A 32 -6.51 5.89 10.03
C GLY A 32 -6.60 7.33 9.53
N ARG A 33 -7.25 8.22 10.26
CA ARG A 33 -7.55 9.58 9.79
C ARG A 33 -6.30 10.31 9.27
N GLY A 34 -6.39 10.78 8.03
CA GLY A 34 -5.31 11.47 7.34
C GLY A 34 -4.37 10.55 6.57
N MET A 35 -4.50 9.23 6.70
CA MET A 35 -3.67 8.27 5.99
C MET A 35 -4.01 8.25 4.49
N ARG A 36 -2.99 8.37 3.66
CA ARG A 36 -3.14 8.30 2.20
C ARG A 36 -3.40 6.86 1.75
N VAL A 37 -4.28 6.73 0.78
CA VAL A 37 -4.62 5.45 0.14
C VAL A 37 -4.51 5.60 -1.37
N LEU A 38 -3.84 4.66 -2.03
CA LEU A 38 -3.88 4.51 -3.48
C LEU A 38 -4.72 3.28 -3.79
N ASP A 39 -5.92 3.51 -4.30
CA ASP A 39 -6.86 2.45 -4.61
C ASP A 39 -6.76 2.06 -6.08
N PHE A 40 -6.39 0.80 -6.34
CA PHE A 40 -6.13 0.25 -7.66
C PHE A 40 -7.30 -0.58 -8.15
N GLU A 41 -7.77 -0.30 -9.36
CA GLU A 41 -8.67 -1.14 -10.13
C GLU A 41 -8.03 -1.48 -11.47
N SER A 42 -7.66 -2.74 -11.69
CA SER A 42 -6.87 -3.15 -12.86
C SER A 42 -7.66 -3.32 -14.16
N GLY A 43 -9.00 -3.30 -14.09
CA GLY A 43 -9.86 -3.62 -15.23
C GLY A 43 -9.90 -5.10 -15.61
N SER A 44 -9.04 -5.94 -15.04
CA SER A 44 -9.04 -7.40 -15.22
C SER A 44 -9.70 -8.16 -14.06
N GLY A 45 -10.25 -7.42 -13.10
CA GLY A 45 -10.92 -7.94 -11.91
C GLY A 45 -10.06 -7.91 -10.64
N LEU A 46 -8.77 -7.55 -10.73
CA LEU A 46 -7.94 -7.32 -9.55
C LEU A 46 -8.15 -5.90 -9.06
N ALA A 47 -8.47 -5.74 -7.77
CA ALA A 47 -8.54 -4.47 -7.05
C ALA A 47 -7.78 -4.59 -5.73
N PHE A 48 -7.03 -3.56 -5.35
CA PHE A 48 -6.29 -3.52 -4.09
C PHE A 48 -5.94 -2.09 -3.68
N SER A 49 -5.72 -1.89 -2.40
CA SER A 49 -5.31 -0.60 -1.86
C SER A 49 -3.86 -0.64 -1.39
N VAL A 50 -3.10 0.40 -1.71
CA VAL A 50 -1.74 0.62 -1.21
C VAL A 50 -1.77 1.77 -0.20
N TYR A 51 -1.05 1.61 0.90
CA TYR A 51 -0.93 2.60 1.96
C TYR A 51 0.44 3.29 1.94
N PRO A 52 0.60 4.44 1.25
CA PRO A 52 1.87 5.16 1.23
C PRO A 52 2.41 5.48 2.62
N ASP A 53 1.53 5.80 3.56
CA ASP A 53 1.92 6.17 4.92
C ASP A 53 2.28 4.95 5.79
N ARG A 54 2.14 3.74 5.23
CA ARG A 54 2.52 2.49 5.89
C ARG A 54 3.54 1.72 5.06
N GLY A 55 4.60 2.40 4.66
CA GLY A 55 5.71 1.77 3.93
C GLY A 55 5.29 1.14 2.60
N MET A 56 4.25 1.67 1.93
CA MET A 56 3.67 1.11 0.72
C MET A 56 3.05 -0.29 0.91
N ASP A 57 2.58 -0.62 2.11
CA ASP A 57 1.85 -1.86 2.39
C ASP A 57 0.66 -2.03 1.42
N ILE A 58 0.39 -3.28 1.03
CA ILE A 58 -0.82 -3.61 0.27
C ILE A 58 -1.87 -4.11 1.25
N GLY A 59 -2.90 -3.32 1.46
CA GLY A 59 -4.01 -3.58 2.37
C GLY A 59 -5.06 -4.54 1.77
N PRO A 60 -6.35 -4.16 1.77
CA PRO A 60 -7.40 -4.94 1.13
C PRO A 60 -7.08 -5.27 -0.32
N ALA A 61 -7.35 -6.50 -0.71
CA ALA A 61 -7.18 -6.96 -2.08
C ALA A 61 -8.29 -7.95 -2.44
N ARG A 62 -8.77 -7.86 -3.69
CA ARG A 62 -9.83 -8.71 -4.24
C ARG A 62 -9.55 -9.06 -5.68
N TYR A 63 -9.95 -10.25 -6.07
CA TYR A 63 -9.99 -10.66 -7.46
C TYR A 63 -11.42 -11.08 -7.84
N LYS A 64 -12.03 -10.36 -8.77
CA LYS A 64 -13.43 -10.56 -9.20
C LYS A 64 -14.40 -10.63 -8.01
N GLY A 65 -14.23 -9.75 -7.03
CA GLY A 65 -15.03 -9.68 -5.82
C GLY A 65 -14.62 -10.64 -4.69
N ILE A 66 -13.77 -11.64 -4.95
CA ILE A 66 -13.30 -12.60 -3.96
C ILE A 66 -12.16 -11.98 -3.15
N PRO A 67 -12.27 -11.89 -1.81
CA PRO A 67 -11.17 -11.40 -0.96
C PRO A 67 -9.92 -12.25 -1.09
N LEU A 68 -8.75 -11.59 -1.24
CA LEU A 68 -7.43 -12.23 -1.26
C LEU A 68 -6.63 -11.93 0.01
N ALA A 69 -6.97 -10.86 0.72
CA ALA A 69 -6.26 -10.41 1.90
C ALA A 69 -7.03 -10.77 3.18
N TRP A 70 -6.31 -11.16 4.21
CA TRP A 70 -6.85 -11.22 5.56
C TRP A 70 -6.85 -9.81 6.17
N LEU A 71 -7.96 -9.42 6.80
CA LEU A 71 -8.10 -8.13 7.47
C LEU A 71 -8.32 -8.36 8.96
N ALA A 72 -7.65 -7.57 9.80
CA ALA A 72 -7.86 -7.57 11.24
C ALA A 72 -9.23 -6.97 11.59
N CYS A 73 -9.71 -7.23 12.80
CA CYS A 73 -10.94 -6.61 13.32
C CYS A 73 -10.80 -5.08 13.52
N GLN A 74 -9.58 -4.58 13.58
CA GLN A 74 -9.25 -3.16 13.65
C GLN A 74 -8.70 -2.67 12.30
N PRO A 75 -9.04 -1.45 11.85
CA PRO A 75 -8.40 -0.85 10.68
C PRO A 75 -6.94 -0.50 10.97
N PRO A 76 -6.10 -0.33 9.93
CA PRO A 76 -4.74 0.14 10.10
C PRO A 76 -4.74 1.55 10.73
N ALA A 77 -3.71 1.83 11.53
CA ALA A 77 -3.53 3.14 12.14
C ALA A 77 -2.45 3.94 11.41
N VAL A 78 -2.54 5.27 11.52
CA VAL A 78 -1.51 6.19 11.02
C VAL A 78 -0.14 5.90 11.66
N PRO A 79 0.98 6.20 10.98
CA PRO A 79 2.33 5.92 11.47
C PRO A 79 2.66 6.49 12.85
N HIS A 80 2.17 7.68 13.16
CA HIS A 80 2.45 8.33 14.45
C HIS A 80 1.76 7.67 15.65
N ALA A 81 0.83 6.75 15.40
CA ALA A 81 0.24 5.93 16.48
C ALA A 81 1.09 4.69 16.83
N TYR A 82 2.24 4.53 16.19
CA TYR A 82 3.11 3.38 16.39
C TYR A 82 3.93 3.49 17.67
N ASP A 83 3.88 2.43 18.47
CA ASP A 83 4.75 2.20 19.59
C ASP A 83 5.80 1.13 19.18
N PRO A 84 7.11 1.42 19.29
CA PRO A 84 8.16 0.49 18.90
C PRO A 84 8.45 -0.63 19.92
N GLU A 85 7.80 -0.63 21.08
CA GLU A 85 8.10 -1.57 22.16
C GLU A 85 7.43 -2.93 21.95
N GLY A 86 8.17 -4.01 22.23
CA GLY A 86 7.64 -5.37 22.25
C GLY A 86 6.79 -5.71 21.02
N CYS A 87 5.56 -6.11 21.26
CA CYS A 87 4.59 -6.49 20.23
C CYS A 87 3.54 -5.40 19.93
N GLU A 88 3.76 -4.16 20.34
CA GLU A 88 2.80 -3.06 20.16
C GLU A 88 2.53 -2.72 18.67
N TRP A 89 3.42 -3.16 17.78
CA TRP A 89 3.20 -3.15 16.33
C TRP A 89 1.83 -3.73 15.94
N LEU A 90 1.39 -4.78 16.64
CA LEU A 90 0.09 -5.43 16.38
C LEU A 90 -1.12 -4.52 16.66
N ARG A 91 -0.97 -3.47 17.45
CA ARG A 91 -2.06 -2.53 17.73
C ARG A 91 -2.34 -1.55 16.59
N THR A 92 -1.43 -1.46 15.62
CA THR A 92 -1.54 -0.53 14.49
C THR A 92 -1.70 -1.24 13.16
N TRP A 93 -1.49 -2.55 13.12
CA TRP A 93 -1.63 -3.34 11.92
C TRP A 93 -3.09 -3.73 11.66
N GLY A 94 -3.57 -3.45 10.46
CA GLY A 94 -4.95 -3.74 10.04
C GLY A 94 -5.11 -5.00 9.20
N GLY A 95 -4.07 -5.83 9.08
CA GLY A 95 -4.04 -6.90 8.07
C GLY A 95 -3.69 -6.37 6.69
N GLY A 96 -3.84 -7.18 5.68
CA GLY A 96 -3.57 -6.84 4.29
C GLY A 96 -3.05 -8.04 3.49
N LEU A 97 -2.81 -7.80 2.20
CA LEU A 97 -2.22 -8.79 1.31
C LEU A 97 -0.70 -8.88 1.50
N LEU A 98 -0.05 -7.73 1.70
CA LEU A 98 1.40 -7.63 1.86
C LEU A 98 1.72 -6.53 2.87
N THR A 99 2.57 -6.84 3.82
CA THR A 99 3.06 -5.89 4.82
C THR A 99 4.59 -5.83 4.76
N GLY A 100 5.12 -4.62 4.63
CA GLY A 100 6.55 -4.39 4.72
C GLY A 100 7.07 -4.60 6.14
N CYS A 101 8.26 -5.18 6.26
CA CYS A 101 8.94 -5.36 7.53
C CYS A 101 10.45 -5.21 7.34
N GLY A 102 11.19 -5.12 8.42
CA GLY A 102 12.65 -5.00 8.36
C GLY A 102 13.16 -3.57 8.41
N LEU A 103 14.26 -3.34 7.73
CA LEU A 103 15.28 -2.29 7.81
C LEU A 103 16.23 -2.45 9.00
N LEU A 104 15.76 -2.92 10.16
CA LEU A 104 16.59 -3.24 11.33
C LEU A 104 16.43 -4.70 11.72
N ASN A 105 15.18 -5.15 11.85
CA ASN A 105 14.84 -6.53 12.21
C ASN A 105 13.54 -6.95 11.52
N VAL A 106 13.33 -8.26 11.45
CA VAL A 106 12.10 -8.89 11.03
C VAL A 106 11.79 -10.06 11.98
N GLY A 107 10.50 -10.30 12.24
CA GLY A 107 10.09 -11.31 13.23
C GLY A 107 9.90 -10.71 14.62
N GLY A 108 10.09 -11.53 15.65
CA GLY A 108 9.88 -11.16 17.05
C GLY A 108 10.74 -10.01 17.54
N PRO A 109 10.37 -9.40 18.68
CA PRO A 109 11.22 -8.42 19.35
C PRO A 109 12.59 -9.01 19.67
N CYS A 110 13.63 -8.20 19.53
CA CYS A 110 15.01 -8.62 19.79
C CYS A 110 15.85 -7.46 20.32
N ALA A 111 17.05 -7.76 20.81
CA ALA A 111 17.97 -6.75 21.35
C ALA A 111 19.42 -7.05 20.96
N PRO A 112 19.77 -7.02 19.66
CA PRO A 112 21.14 -7.19 19.23
C PRO A 112 22.01 -6.06 19.81
N GLU A 113 23.18 -6.41 20.33
CA GLU A 113 24.14 -5.47 20.92
C GLU A 113 23.55 -4.51 21.98
N GLY A 114 22.43 -4.91 22.62
CA GLY A 114 21.74 -4.12 23.63
C GLY A 114 20.73 -3.10 23.07
N GLU A 115 20.63 -2.92 21.77
CA GLU A 115 19.61 -2.07 21.14
C GLU A 115 18.29 -2.83 21.01
N ARG A 116 17.22 -2.29 21.60
CA ARG A 116 15.89 -2.91 21.54
C ARG A 116 15.19 -2.64 20.21
N HIS A 117 14.70 -3.70 19.60
CA HIS A 117 13.85 -3.65 18.41
C HIS A 117 12.52 -4.35 18.69
N GLY A 118 11.43 -3.70 18.36
CA GLY A 118 10.10 -4.28 18.44
C GLY A 118 9.80 -5.25 17.29
N LEU A 119 8.61 -5.82 17.32
CA LEU A 119 8.11 -6.76 16.32
C LEU A 119 8.22 -6.17 14.91
N HIS A 120 8.79 -6.92 13.96
CA HIS A 120 8.87 -6.62 12.53
C HIS A 120 9.59 -5.31 12.13
N GLY A 121 10.20 -4.60 13.07
CA GLY A 121 10.87 -3.33 12.77
C GLY A 121 9.89 -2.20 12.45
N ARG A 122 10.39 -1.19 11.74
CA ARG A 122 9.66 0.09 11.57
C ARG A 122 9.15 0.37 10.17
N LEU A 123 9.45 -0.47 9.17
CA LEU A 123 9.19 -0.14 7.76
C LEU A 123 7.72 0.19 7.50
N SER A 124 6.78 -0.63 8.00
CA SER A 124 5.33 -0.42 7.82
C SER A 124 4.77 0.79 8.60
N HIS A 125 5.62 1.53 9.31
CA HIS A 125 5.26 2.78 10.00
C HIS A 125 6.05 3.98 9.48
N LEU A 126 6.70 3.84 8.33
CA LEU A 126 7.35 4.95 7.63
C LEU A 126 6.44 5.44 6.52
N ALA A 127 6.13 6.72 6.53
CA ALA A 127 5.43 7.35 5.43
C ALA A 127 6.34 7.46 4.20
N ALA A 128 5.85 7.03 3.05
CA ALA A 128 6.56 7.19 1.80
C ALA A 128 6.58 8.66 1.36
N GLU A 129 7.75 9.09 0.91
CA GLU A 129 8.01 10.36 0.24
C GLU A 129 8.01 10.16 -1.29
N GLU A 130 7.93 11.23 -2.06
CA GLU A 130 8.01 11.18 -3.53
C GLU A 130 7.03 10.16 -4.15
N VAL A 131 5.80 10.11 -3.61
CA VAL A 131 4.79 9.15 -4.06
C VAL A 131 4.28 9.54 -5.44
N ASN A 132 4.60 8.73 -6.43
CA ASN A 132 4.17 8.90 -7.80
C ASN A 132 3.22 7.79 -8.23
N THR A 133 2.27 8.13 -9.09
CA THR A 133 1.36 7.17 -9.73
C THR A 133 1.35 7.39 -11.23
N SER A 134 1.28 6.33 -12.00
CA SER A 134 1.13 6.37 -13.44
C SER A 134 0.06 5.39 -13.92
N ALA A 135 -0.72 5.82 -14.89
CA ALA A 135 -1.71 5.02 -15.58
C ALA A 135 -1.56 5.30 -17.08
N ALA A 136 -0.91 4.42 -17.81
CA ALA A 136 -0.50 4.69 -19.19
C ALA A 136 -0.42 3.43 -20.06
N TRP A 137 -0.55 3.62 -21.35
CA TRP A 137 -0.24 2.60 -22.35
C TRP A 137 1.28 2.48 -22.52
N THR A 138 1.79 1.29 -22.38
CA THR A 138 3.17 0.95 -22.68
C THR A 138 3.38 0.76 -24.19
N ALA A 139 4.64 0.69 -24.62
CA ALA A 139 4.97 0.54 -26.04
C ALA A 139 4.48 -0.80 -26.64
N ASP A 140 4.37 -1.84 -25.82
CA ASP A 140 3.83 -3.15 -26.22
C ASP A 140 2.29 -3.19 -26.29
N GLY A 141 1.63 -2.06 -26.02
CA GLY A 141 0.17 -1.93 -26.05
C GLY A 141 -0.55 -2.44 -24.81
N THR A 142 0.13 -2.60 -23.69
CA THR A 142 -0.47 -2.93 -22.38
C THR A 142 -0.81 -1.66 -21.61
N TYR A 143 -2.02 -1.57 -21.04
CA TYR A 143 -2.35 -0.48 -20.11
C TYR A 143 -1.89 -0.84 -18.71
N THR A 144 -0.94 -0.08 -18.19
CA THR A 144 -0.28 -0.36 -16.92
C THR A 144 -0.61 0.69 -15.89
N LEU A 145 -0.92 0.24 -14.68
CA LEU A 145 -1.08 1.05 -13.49
C LEU A 145 0.16 0.82 -12.61
N SER A 146 0.79 1.89 -12.14
CA SER A 146 1.93 1.79 -11.24
C SER A 146 1.92 2.85 -10.15
N ALA A 147 2.49 2.51 -9.00
CA ALA A 147 2.81 3.45 -7.95
C ALA A 147 4.23 3.20 -7.46
N SER A 148 4.91 4.26 -7.07
CA SER A 148 6.22 4.20 -6.44
C SER A 148 6.30 5.22 -5.31
N GLY A 149 7.16 4.94 -4.32
CA GLY A 149 7.44 5.83 -3.21
C GLY A 149 8.79 5.49 -2.60
N ARG A 150 9.36 6.42 -1.88
CA ARG A 150 10.63 6.25 -1.17
C ARG A 150 10.35 6.26 0.32
N MET A 151 10.81 5.25 1.06
CA MET A 151 10.83 5.25 2.52
C MET A 151 12.25 5.59 2.98
N ARG A 152 12.33 6.43 3.99
CA ARG A 152 13.60 6.81 4.60
C ARG A 152 13.54 6.49 6.10
N HIS A 153 14.46 5.65 6.54
CA HIS A 153 14.68 5.40 7.95
C HIS A 153 16.05 5.99 8.33
N ALA A 154 16.03 7.02 9.15
CA ALA A 154 17.25 7.72 9.58
C ALA A 154 17.15 8.11 11.05
N ARG A 155 18.33 8.24 11.68
CA ARG A 155 18.51 8.87 12.98
C ARG A 155 19.29 10.16 12.78
N VAL A 156 19.19 11.07 13.74
CA VAL A 156 19.96 12.34 13.71
C VAL A 156 21.45 12.06 13.94
N PHE A 157 21.77 11.08 14.80
CA PHE A 157 23.13 10.64 15.11
C PHE A 157 23.21 9.13 15.09
#